data_286b10756e6be528790c94fc5ae7bb72
#
_entry.id   286b10756e6be528790c94fc5ae7bb72
#
_cell.length_a   1.000
_cell.length_b   1.000
_cell.length_c   1.000
_cell.angle_alpha   90.00
_cell.angle_beta   90.00
_cell.angle_gamma   90.00
#
_symmetry.space_group_name_H-M   'P 1'
#
loop_
_entity.id
_entity.type
_entity.pdbx_description
1 polymer ?
#
loop_
_entity_poly.entity_id
_entity_poly.type
_entity_poly.pdbx_seq_one_letter_code
_entity_poly.pdbx_strand_id
1 'polypeptide(L)'
;MIKVSVMYPNTPGARFDHTYYRDKHMPMVKARMGDKLKSYTVDKGMAVGTPDAPPAYIAAGHLFCESVEAFQGGFGPHAQEIMGDIPNYTDQSPIIQISEVVVG
;
A
#
# COMPACT_ATOMS: atom_id res chain seq x y z
N MET A 1 -7.87 -3.76 -15.61
CA MET A 1 -7.35 -3.94 -14.24
C MET A 1 -6.34 -2.83 -13.95
N ILE A 2 -6.52 -2.15 -12.85
CA ILE A 2 -5.56 -1.15 -12.38
C ILE A 2 -4.88 -1.63 -11.11
N LYS A 3 -3.72 -1.05 -10.83
CA LYS A 3 -2.96 -1.28 -9.60
C LYS A 3 -2.71 0.07 -8.93
N VAL A 4 -3.08 0.16 -7.66
CA VAL A 4 -2.76 1.32 -6.83
C VAL A 4 -1.59 0.94 -5.95
N SER A 5 -0.44 1.57 -6.18
CA SER A 5 0.79 1.31 -5.44
C SER A 5 0.93 2.36 -4.35
N VAL A 6 1.00 1.89 -3.10
CA VAL A 6 1.16 2.75 -1.93
C VAL A 6 2.55 2.44 -1.37
N MET A 7 3.50 3.33 -1.62
CA MET A 7 4.92 3.09 -1.36
C MET A 7 5.42 4.00 -0.26
N TYR A 8 6.05 3.41 0.76
CA TYR A 8 6.53 4.14 1.94
C TYR A 8 8.03 4.35 1.82
N PRO A 9 8.50 5.62 1.72
CA PRO A 9 9.93 5.91 1.57
C PRO A 9 10.77 5.37 2.72
N ASN A 10 11.99 4.91 2.40
CA ASN A 10 12.94 4.43 3.39
C ASN A 10 13.95 5.55 3.72
N THR A 11 13.50 6.54 4.49
CA THR A 11 14.37 7.62 4.93
C THR A 11 15.18 7.16 6.15
N PRO A 12 16.34 7.80 6.44
CA PRO A 12 17.11 7.47 7.64
C PRO A 12 16.26 7.60 8.91
N GLY A 13 16.25 6.53 9.72
CA GLY A 13 15.45 6.50 10.95
C GLY A 13 13.97 6.22 10.75
N ALA A 14 13.55 5.86 9.54
CA ALA A 14 12.15 5.54 9.24
C ALA A 14 11.65 4.39 10.11
N ARG A 15 10.43 4.54 10.65
CA ARG A 15 9.75 3.51 11.42
C ARG A 15 8.67 2.88 10.56
N PHE A 16 8.61 1.54 10.56
CA PHE A 16 7.53 0.82 9.89
C PHE A 16 7.28 -0.52 10.60
N ASP A 17 6.07 -0.68 11.12
CA ASP A 17 5.66 -1.92 11.77
C ASP A 17 5.04 -2.84 10.71
N HIS A 18 5.86 -3.72 10.14
CA HIS A 18 5.46 -4.64 9.07
C HIS A 18 4.38 -5.61 9.54
N THR A 19 4.43 -6.05 10.80
CA THR A 19 3.45 -6.98 11.36
C THR A 19 2.08 -6.32 11.44
N TYR A 20 2.01 -5.09 11.95
CA TYR A 20 0.75 -4.34 12.03
C TYR A 20 0.18 -4.12 10.62
N TYR A 21 1.02 -3.68 9.69
CA TYR A 21 0.61 -3.40 8.32
C TYR A 21 -0.01 -4.63 7.66
N ARG A 22 0.66 -5.77 7.78
CA ARG A 22 0.22 -7.04 7.19
C ARG A 22 -1.03 -7.60 7.87
N ASP A 23 -1.08 -7.56 9.22
CA ASP A 23 -2.07 -8.32 9.98
C ASP A 23 -3.27 -7.48 10.41
N LYS A 24 -3.16 -6.16 10.43
CA LYS A 24 -4.23 -5.26 10.89
C LYS A 24 -4.65 -4.24 9.83
N HIS A 25 -3.70 -3.50 9.26
CA HIS A 25 -4.05 -2.42 8.32
C HIS A 25 -4.64 -2.95 7.02
N MET A 26 -3.92 -3.83 6.33
CA MET A 26 -4.38 -4.33 5.03
C MET A 26 -5.65 -5.18 5.11
N PRO A 27 -5.82 -6.06 6.11
CA PRO A 27 -7.11 -6.74 6.28
C PRO A 27 -8.27 -5.77 6.51
N MET A 28 -8.05 -4.68 7.22
CA MET A 28 -9.08 -3.64 7.41
C MET A 28 -9.42 -2.98 6.08
N VAL A 29 -8.41 -2.63 5.26
CA VAL A 29 -8.62 -2.05 3.94
C VAL A 29 -9.48 -3.00 3.08
N LYS A 30 -9.14 -4.29 3.06
CA LYS A 30 -9.92 -5.30 2.32
C LYS A 30 -11.35 -5.37 2.83
N ALA A 31 -11.55 -5.37 4.14
CA ALA A 31 -12.88 -5.43 4.73
C ALA A 31 -13.73 -4.22 4.33
N ARG A 32 -13.14 -3.03 4.32
CA ARG A 32 -13.85 -1.79 3.98
C ARG A 32 -14.16 -1.69 2.48
N MET A 33 -13.20 -2.06 1.62
CA MET A 33 -13.39 -1.98 0.18
C MET A 33 -14.24 -3.12 -0.38
N GLY A 34 -14.27 -4.26 0.29
CA GLY A 34 -15.06 -5.41 -0.13
C GLY A 34 -14.71 -5.87 -1.54
N ASP A 35 -15.73 -6.09 -2.37
CA ASP A 35 -15.55 -6.59 -3.73
C ASP A 35 -14.85 -5.61 -4.67
N LYS A 36 -14.73 -4.34 -4.30
CA LYS A 36 -14.01 -3.35 -5.10
C LYS A 36 -12.51 -3.61 -5.10
N LEU A 37 -11.98 -4.25 -4.06
CA LEU A 37 -10.60 -4.67 -3.99
C LEU A 37 -10.51 -6.16 -4.37
N LYS A 38 -10.00 -6.44 -5.57
CA LYS A 38 -9.93 -7.80 -6.08
C LYS A 38 -8.85 -8.63 -5.40
N SER A 39 -7.68 -8.01 -5.22
CA SER A 39 -6.55 -8.63 -4.52
C SER A 39 -5.60 -7.54 -4.08
N TYR A 40 -4.66 -7.90 -3.23
CA TYR A 40 -3.58 -6.98 -2.85
C TYR A 40 -2.33 -7.78 -2.52
N THR A 41 -1.18 -7.09 -2.64
CA THR A 41 0.12 -7.63 -2.20
C THR A 41 0.74 -6.66 -1.23
N VAL A 42 1.58 -7.20 -0.34
CA VAL A 42 2.36 -6.41 0.61
C VAL A 42 3.82 -6.79 0.43
N ASP A 43 4.65 -5.78 0.16
CA ASP A 43 6.07 -5.99 -0.09
C ASP A 43 6.89 -5.32 1.01
N LYS A 44 7.92 -6.03 1.48
CA LYS A 44 8.93 -5.48 2.36
C LYS A 44 10.17 -5.17 1.54
N GLY A 45 10.67 -3.93 1.64
CA GLY A 45 11.86 -3.52 0.91
C GLY A 45 13.09 -4.31 1.32
N MET A 46 13.91 -4.70 0.35
CA MET A 46 15.14 -5.46 0.59
C MET A 46 16.38 -4.73 0.11
N ALA A 47 16.36 -4.24 -1.15
CA ALA A 47 17.55 -3.64 -1.77
C ALA A 47 17.18 -2.81 -2.98
N VAL A 48 18.09 -1.94 -3.42
CA VAL A 48 17.97 -1.17 -4.66
C VAL A 48 18.97 -1.70 -5.66
N GLY A 49 18.53 -2.56 -6.58
CA GLY A 49 19.35 -3.05 -7.68
C GLY A 49 20.49 -3.98 -7.30
N THR A 50 21.10 -3.82 -6.13
CA THR A 50 22.15 -4.70 -5.62
C THR A 50 21.83 -5.12 -4.19
N PRO A 51 22.31 -6.32 -3.75
CA PRO A 51 21.99 -6.81 -2.41
C PRO A 51 22.52 -5.94 -1.26
N ASP A 52 23.55 -5.13 -1.51
CA ASP A 52 24.20 -4.34 -0.47
C ASP A 52 23.63 -2.94 -0.33
N ALA A 53 22.82 -2.48 -1.30
CA ALA A 53 22.22 -1.15 -1.25
C ALA A 53 20.89 -1.21 -0.49
N PRO A 54 20.61 -0.23 0.40
CA PRO A 54 19.33 -0.21 1.11
C PRO A 54 18.18 0.03 0.14
N PRO A 55 16.96 -0.43 0.46
CA PRO A 55 15.80 -0.22 -0.42
C PRO A 55 15.39 1.25 -0.47
N ALA A 56 14.84 1.68 -1.62
CA ALA A 56 14.29 3.03 -1.77
C ALA A 56 12.99 3.18 -0.96
N TYR A 57 12.22 2.11 -0.84
CA TYR A 57 10.97 2.08 -0.07
C TYR A 57 11.06 1.00 0.98
N ILE A 58 10.69 1.35 2.22
CA ILE A 58 10.74 0.40 3.33
C ILE A 58 9.66 -0.67 3.19
N ALA A 59 8.51 -0.29 2.61
CA ALA A 59 7.40 -1.19 2.35
C ALA A 59 6.56 -0.65 1.20
N ALA A 60 5.76 -1.53 0.59
CA ALA A 60 4.78 -1.15 -0.42
C ALA A 60 3.57 -2.05 -0.33
N GLY A 61 2.38 -1.46 -0.49
CA GLY A 61 1.14 -2.20 -0.67
C GLY A 61 0.62 -1.93 -2.08
N HIS A 62 0.19 -2.99 -2.76
CA HIS A 62 -0.38 -2.87 -4.11
C HIS A 62 -1.81 -3.36 -4.08
N LEU A 63 -2.74 -2.49 -4.46
CA LEU A 63 -4.16 -2.79 -4.50
C LEU A 63 -4.59 -3.00 -5.94
N PHE A 64 -5.27 -4.12 -6.22
CA PHE A 64 -5.75 -4.43 -7.56
C PHE A 64 -7.26 -4.25 -7.63
N CYS A 65 -7.71 -3.37 -8.53
CA CYS A 65 -9.11 -3.05 -8.74
C CYS A 65 -9.44 -3.11 -10.22
N GLU A 66 -10.70 -3.27 -10.57
CA GLU A 66 -11.10 -3.37 -11.98
C GLU A 66 -10.90 -2.05 -12.73
N SER A 67 -11.10 -0.91 -12.05
CA SER A 67 -11.03 0.41 -12.67
C SER A 67 -10.71 1.45 -11.61
N VAL A 68 -10.38 2.67 -12.06
CA VAL A 68 -10.19 3.82 -11.16
C VAL A 68 -11.50 4.11 -10.42
N GLU A 69 -12.64 4.02 -11.11
CA GLU A 69 -13.96 4.25 -10.51
C GLU A 69 -14.26 3.24 -9.42
N ALA A 70 -13.91 1.97 -9.64
CA ALA A 70 -14.08 0.93 -8.63
C ALA A 70 -13.21 1.21 -7.40
N PHE A 71 -11.96 1.62 -7.63
CA PHE A 71 -11.07 2.00 -6.53
C PHE A 71 -11.65 3.18 -5.74
N GLN A 72 -12.08 4.24 -6.42
CA GLN A 72 -12.64 5.41 -5.76
C GLN A 72 -13.91 5.07 -5.00
N GLY A 73 -14.77 4.23 -5.58
CA GLY A 73 -16.01 3.81 -4.95
C GLY A 73 -15.81 2.93 -3.71
N GLY A 74 -14.75 2.13 -3.71
CA GLY A 74 -14.41 1.28 -2.55
C GLY A 74 -13.59 2.00 -1.49
N PHE A 75 -12.64 2.82 -1.90
CA PHE A 75 -11.72 3.51 -1.00
C PHE A 75 -12.30 4.81 -0.45
N GLY A 76 -12.94 5.60 -1.32
CA GLY A 76 -13.38 6.97 -0.98
C GLY A 76 -14.21 7.06 0.30
N PRO A 77 -15.26 6.22 0.47
CA PRO A 77 -16.09 6.27 1.68
C PRO A 77 -15.32 5.96 2.96
N HIS A 78 -14.17 5.29 2.86
CA HIS A 78 -13.36 4.85 4.00
C HIS A 78 -11.97 5.51 4.04
N ALA A 79 -11.73 6.49 3.18
CA ALA A 79 -10.41 7.12 3.05
C ALA A 79 -9.92 7.69 4.39
N GLN A 80 -10.79 8.36 5.14
CA GLN A 80 -10.42 8.98 6.41
C GLN A 80 -9.98 7.92 7.43
N GLU A 81 -10.70 6.81 7.51
CA GLU A 81 -10.36 5.71 8.41
C GLU A 81 -9.04 5.04 8.01
N ILE A 82 -8.89 4.75 6.71
CA ILE A 82 -7.71 4.07 6.19
C ILE A 82 -6.46 4.94 6.35
N MET A 83 -6.53 6.19 5.92
CA MET A 83 -5.40 7.11 6.02
C MET A 83 -5.08 7.46 7.47
N GLY A 84 -6.12 7.54 8.32
CA GLY A 84 -5.94 7.82 9.74
C GLY A 84 -5.22 6.72 10.51
N ASP A 85 -5.19 5.50 9.98
CA ASP A 85 -4.51 4.38 10.61
C ASP A 85 -2.98 4.37 10.35
N ILE A 86 -2.52 5.14 9.36
CA ILE A 86 -1.10 5.16 8.96
C ILE A 86 -0.16 5.47 10.13
N PRO A 87 -0.41 6.48 10.98
CA PRO A 87 0.50 6.77 12.10
C PRO A 87 0.67 5.61 13.09
N ASN A 88 -0.24 4.64 13.09
CA ASN A 88 -0.16 3.49 13.99
C ASN A 88 0.94 2.50 13.58
N TYR A 89 1.42 2.56 12.33
CA TYR A 89 2.47 1.62 11.88
C TYR A 89 3.67 2.32 11.24
N THR A 90 3.60 3.60 10.90
CA THR A 90 4.75 4.28 10.29
C THR A 90 4.71 5.79 10.56
N ASP A 91 5.90 6.40 10.49
CA ASP A 91 6.07 7.85 10.51
C ASP A 91 6.28 8.43 9.11
N GLN A 92 6.18 7.59 8.06
CA GLN A 92 6.39 8.01 6.68
C GLN A 92 5.07 8.33 6.00
N SER A 93 5.09 9.33 5.10
CA SER A 93 3.97 9.62 4.22
C SER A 93 4.13 8.81 2.94
N PRO A 94 3.12 8.01 2.54
CA PRO A 94 3.25 7.18 1.35
C PRO A 94 3.20 8.01 0.07
N ILE A 95 3.87 7.48 -0.95
CA ILE A 95 3.76 7.94 -2.34
C ILE A 95 2.78 7.00 -3.02
N ILE A 96 1.74 7.55 -3.64
CA ILE A 96 0.67 6.75 -4.24
C ILE A 96 0.70 6.93 -5.75
N GLN A 97 0.67 5.81 -6.47
CA GLN A 97 0.60 5.82 -7.92
C GLN A 97 -0.47 4.85 -8.40
N ILE A 98 -1.31 5.31 -9.32
CA ILE A 98 -2.30 4.46 -9.98
C ILE A 98 -1.73 4.08 -11.35
N SER A 99 -1.71 2.78 -11.65
CA SER A 99 -1.14 2.25 -12.89
C SER A 99 -2.14 1.34 -13.58
N GLU A 100 -2.12 1.36 -14.92
CA GLU A 100 -2.81 0.34 -15.70
C GLU A 100 -1.92 -0.89 -15.75
N VAL A 101 -2.48 -2.06 -15.47
CA VAL A 101 -1.75 -3.33 -15.60
C VAL A 101 -1.79 -3.72 -17.06
N VAL A 102 -0.65 -3.57 -17.75
CA VAL A 102 -0.57 -3.86 -19.20
C VAL A 102 -0.18 -5.32 -19.46
N VAL A 103 0.52 -5.95 -18.52
CA VAL A 103 0.84 -7.38 -18.52
C VAL A 103 0.85 -7.85 -17.07
N GLY A 104 0.12 -8.91 -16.76
CA GLY A 104 0.10 -9.38 -15.38
C GLY A 104 -0.86 -10.51 -15.06
#